data_c7ec2a1cb514ad1e1512d40bea1b3255
#
_entry.id   c7ec2a1cb514ad1e1512d40bea1b3255
#
_cell.length_a   1.000
_cell.length_b   1.000
_cell.length_c   1.000
_cell.angle_alpha   90.00
_cell.angle_beta   90.00
_cell.angle_gamma   90.00
#
_symmetry.space_group_name_H-M   'P 1'
#
loop_
_entity.id
_entity.type
_entity.pdbx_description
1 polymer ?
#
loop_
_entity_poly.entity_id
_entity_poly.type
_entity_poly.pdbx_seq_one_letter_code
_entity_poly.pdbx_strand_id
1 'polypeptide(L)'
;MVKVGTNVMTNKDNRIVGPILKSLVHQIAKLYEEDVLTVLVSSGSAIAGKEVLGESEIKDPTTRRQVFSAVGQPRMMRHYYSIFHDYGMRCAQVLATKRDFAPGKHRDNMINCYEALLSEGIIPIAN
;
A
#
# COMPACT_ATOMS: atom_id res chain seq x y z
N MET A 1 10.14 -1.78 -8.97
CA MET A 1 9.16 -1.04 -8.13
C MET A 1 7.90 -0.77 -8.94
N VAL A 2 6.73 -1.07 -8.37
CA VAL A 2 5.41 -0.84 -8.98
C VAL A 2 4.68 0.23 -8.15
N LYS A 3 4.28 1.34 -8.78
CA LYS A 3 3.48 2.40 -8.14
C LYS A 3 2.05 2.36 -8.65
N VAL A 4 1.09 2.30 -7.74
CA VAL A 4 -0.33 2.30 -8.06
C VAL A 4 -1.02 3.51 -7.43
N GLY A 5 -1.48 4.40 -8.30
CA GLY A 5 -2.21 5.60 -7.89
C GLY A 5 -3.67 5.29 -7.53
N THR A 6 -4.28 6.17 -6.76
CA THR A 6 -5.66 6.03 -6.29
C THR A 6 -6.65 5.83 -7.45
N ASN A 7 -6.52 6.61 -8.52
CA ASN A 7 -7.44 6.55 -9.68
C ASN A 7 -7.41 5.20 -10.41
N VAL A 8 -6.32 4.45 -10.31
CA VAL A 8 -6.23 3.09 -10.89
C VAL A 8 -7.03 2.09 -10.06
N MET A 9 -7.08 2.30 -8.75
CA MET A 9 -7.70 1.36 -7.81
C MET A 9 -9.18 1.67 -7.52
N THR A 10 -9.71 2.76 -8.06
CA THR A 10 -11.08 3.21 -7.77
C THR A 10 -11.96 3.23 -9.00
N ASN A 11 -13.26 3.04 -8.80
CA ASN A 11 -14.28 3.25 -9.82
C ASN A 11 -14.71 4.73 -9.91
N LYS A 12 -15.70 5.01 -10.77
CA LYS A 12 -16.27 6.36 -10.96
C LYS A 12 -16.91 6.93 -9.69
N ASP A 13 -17.32 6.08 -8.76
CA ASP A 13 -17.90 6.47 -7.48
C ASP A 13 -16.84 6.65 -6.38
N ASN A 14 -15.56 6.69 -6.75
CA ASN A 14 -14.42 6.75 -5.82
C ASN A 14 -14.43 5.62 -4.77
N ARG A 15 -14.78 4.39 -5.19
CA ARG A 15 -14.72 3.20 -4.34
C ARG A 15 -13.60 2.28 -4.79
N ILE A 16 -12.94 1.65 -3.82
CA ILE A 16 -11.89 0.66 -4.09
C ILE A 16 -12.48 -0.53 -4.84
N VAL A 17 -11.86 -0.91 -5.95
CA VAL A 17 -12.29 -2.01 -6.81
C VAL A 17 -11.47 -3.25 -6.52
N GLY A 18 -12.02 -4.20 -5.80
CA GLY A 18 -11.36 -5.45 -5.43
C GLY A 18 -10.77 -6.24 -6.61
N PRO A 19 -11.49 -6.43 -7.73
CA PRO A 19 -10.94 -7.07 -8.94
C PRO A 19 -9.67 -6.43 -9.48
N ILE A 20 -9.53 -5.09 -9.40
CA ILE A 20 -8.31 -4.40 -9.83
C ILE A 20 -7.14 -4.73 -8.90
N LEU A 21 -7.37 -4.74 -7.57
CA LEU A 21 -6.34 -5.15 -6.62
C LEU A 21 -5.93 -6.62 -6.83
N LYS A 22 -6.89 -7.51 -7.11
CA LYS A 22 -6.59 -8.91 -7.43
C LYS A 22 -5.75 -9.04 -8.70
N SER A 23 -6.10 -8.31 -9.76
CA SER A 23 -5.33 -8.30 -11.01
C SER A 23 -3.90 -7.78 -10.80
N LEU A 24 -3.74 -6.72 -10.00
CA LEU A 24 -2.43 -6.18 -9.65
C LEU A 24 -1.57 -7.22 -8.91
N VAL A 25 -2.12 -7.83 -7.87
CA VAL A 25 -1.39 -8.84 -7.08
C VAL A 25 -1.07 -10.08 -7.93
N HIS A 26 -1.98 -10.50 -8.82
CA HIS A 26 -1.71 -11.58 -9.78
C HIS A 26 -0.50 -11.28 -10.67
N GLN A 27 -0.38 -10.06 -11.18
CA GLN A 27 0.79 -9.65 -11.98
C GLN A 27 2.08 -9.63 -11.15
N ILE A 28 2.00 -9.18 -9.88
CA ILE A 28 3.15 -9.23 -8.97
C ILE A 28 3.54 -10.68 -8.64
N ALA A 29 2.56 -11.57 -8.48
CA ALA A 29 2.82 -13.00 -8.24
C ALA A 29 3.56 -13.63 -9.43
N LYS A 30 3.19 -13.31 -10.66
CA LYS A 30 3.92 -13.77 -11.85
C LYS A 30 5.36 -13.26 -11.90
N LEU A 31 5.59 -12.00 -11.54
CA LEU A 31 6.95 -11.46 -11.43
C LEU A 31 7.76 -12.19 -10.35
N TYR A 32 7.12 -12.53 -9.25
CA TYR A 32 7.74 -13.27 -8.16
C TYR A 32 8.13 -14.70 -8.58
N GLU A 33 7.29 -15.38 -9.37
CA GLU A 33 7.60 -16.70 -9.97
C GLU A 33 8.79 -16.65 -10.93
N GLU A 34 9.10 -15.48 -11.49
CA GLU A 34 10.24 -15.22 -12.36
C GLU A 34 11.46 -14.63 -11.60
N ASP A 35 11.49 -14.77 -10.27
CA ASP A 35 12.55 -14.24 -9.38
C ASP A 35 12.72 -12.71 -9.45
N VAL A 36 11.68 -11.98 -9.86
CA VAL A 36 11.69 -10.51 -9.91
C VAL A 36 11.26 -9.91 -8.58
N LEU A 37 12.21 -9.39 -7.81
CA LEU A 37 11.95 -8.71 -6.54
C LEU A 37 11.12 -7.44 -6.76
N THR A 38 9.97 -7.36 -6.12
CA THR A 38 9.00 -6.27 -6.32
C THR A 38 8.74 -5.51 -5.03
N VAL A 39 8.80 -4.18 -5.12
CA VAL A 39 8.29 -3.24 -4.09
C VAL A 39 7.02 -2.60 -4.63
N LEU A 40 5.94 -2.68 -3.88
CA LEU A 40 4.66 -2.04 -4.22
C LEU A 40 4.53 -0.70 -3.50
N VAL A 41 4.33 0.38 -4.25
CA VAL A 41 3.97 1.70 -3.71
C VAL A 41 2.48 1.92 -3.95
N SER A 42 1.70 1.91 -2.89
CA SER A 42 0.24 2.00 -2.94
C SER A 42 -0.26 3.32 -2.40
N SER A 43 -1.37 3.80 -2.93
CA SER A 43 -2.17 4.90 -2.39
C SER A 43 -3.61 4.43 -2.15
N GLY A 44 -4.53 5.38 -1.86
CA GLY A 44 -5.95 5.05 -1.72
C GLY A 44 -6.45 4.89 -0.28
N SER A 45 -5.57 5.00 0.72
CA SER A 45 -5.97 4.90 2.13
C SER A 45 -7.08 5.89 2.51
N ALA A 46 -7.00 7.15 2.06
CA ALA A 46 -8.04 8.14 2.35
C ALA A 46 -9.41 7.76 1.74
N ILE A 47 -9.43 7.18 0.54
CA ILE A 47 -10.67 6.69 -0.08
C ILE A 47 -11.21 5.49 0.67
N ALA A 48 -10.36 4.53 1.01
CA ALA A 48 -10.75 3.38 1.81
C ALA A 48 -11.34 3.78 3.17
N GLY A 49 -10.80 4.83 3.80
CA GLY A 49 -11.34 5.39 5.04
C GLY A 49 -12.66 6.11 4.85
N LYS A 50 -12.83 6.84 3.75
CA LYS A 50 -14.12 7.45 3.40
C LYS A 50 -15.20 6.40 3.20
N GLU A 51 -14.87 5.26 2.57
CA GLU A 51 -15.82 4.14 2.44
C GLU A 51 -16.28 3.57 3.80
N VAL A 52 -15.39 3.58 4.81
CA VAL A 52 -15.71 3.08 6.15
C VAL A 52 -16.55 4.08 6.94
N LEU A 53 -16.15 5.36 6.92
CA LEU A 53 -16.75 6.39 7.76
C LEU A 53 -17.95 7.09 7.10
N GLY A 54 -18.03 7.04 5.76
CA GLY A 54 -19.05 7.79 5.02
C GLY A 54 -18.78 9.30 5.03
N GLU A 55 -19.84 10.07 5.25
CA GLU A 55 -19.77 11.52 5.43
C GLU A 55 -19.06 11.88 6.73
N SER A 56 -18.36 13.01 6.72
CA SER A 56 -17.60 13.48 7.89
C SER A 56 -17.90 14.95 8.17
N GLU A 57 -18.18 15.27 9.40
CA GLU A 57 -18.41 16.64 9.87
C GLU A 57 -17.13 17.46 10.09
N ILE A 58 -15.95 16.82 9.92
CA ILE A 58 -14.65 17.50 10.07
C ILE A 58 -14.51 18.56 8.99
N LYS A 59 -14.52 19.83 9.41
CA LYS A 59 -14.49 20.99 8.50
C LYS A 59 -13.12 21.18 7.85
N ASP A 60 -12.03 20.99 8.62
CA ASP A 60 -10.69 21.14 8.08
C ASP A 60 -10.34 20.00 7.10
N PRO A 61 -10.06 20.32 5.81
CA PRO A 61 -9.80 19.31 4.79
C PRO A 61 -8.56 18.46 5.08
N THR A 62 -7.55 19.04 5.70
CA THR A 62 -6.30 18.35 6.04
C THR A 62 -6.54 17.31 7.11
N THR A 63 -7.16 17.71 8.22
CA THR A 63 -7.53 16.82 9.32
C THR A 63 -8.46 15.72 8.85
N ARG A 64 -9.49 16.06 8.05
CA ARG A 64 -10.41 15.09 7.48
C ARG A 64 -9.67 14.03 6.64
N ARG A 65 -8.75 14.46 5.78
CA ARG A 65 -7.93 13.54 4.98
C ARG A 65 -7.04 12.66 5.84
N GLN A 66 -6.45 13.20 6.90
CA GLN A 66 -5.63 12.44 7.85
C GLN A 66 -6.46 11.36 8.56
N VAL A 67 -7.67 11.71 9.04
CA VAL A 67 -8.57 10.74 9.68
C VAL A 67 -8.98 9.65 8.70
N PHE A 68 -9.38 10.01 7.48
CA PHE A 68 -9.69 9.00 6.46
C PHE A 68 -8.49 8.11 6.15
N SER A 69 -7.28 8.66 6.05
CA SER A 69 -6.09 7.86 5.80
C SER A 69 -5.78 6.91 6.96
N ALA A 70 -5.91 7.38 8.19
CA ALA A 70 -5.68 6.57 9.39
C ALA A 70 -6.67 5.38 9.49
N VAL A 71 -7.95 5.62 9.20
CA VAL A 71 -8.99 4.57 9.20
C VAL A 71 -8.86 3.64 7.99
N GLY A 72 -8.51 4.18 6.83
CA GLY A 72 -8.44 3.42 5.60
C GLY A 72 -7.18 2.59 5.42
N GLN A 73 -6.08 2.98 6.05
CA GLN A 73 -4.81 2.27 5.90
C GLN A 73 -4.87 0.79 6.37
N PRO A 74 -5.39 0.47 7.56
CA PRO A 74 -5.57 -0.92 7.98
C PRO A 74 -6.47 -1.71 7.01
N ARG A 75 -7.51 -1.07 6.46
CA ARG A 75 -8.41 -1.69 5.47
C ARG A 75 -7.68 -2.02 4.18
N MET A 76 -6.87 -1.09 3.65
CA MET A 76 -6.05 -1.33 2.46
C MET A 76 -5.06 -2.47 2.68
N MET A 77 -4.36 -2.47 3.82
CA MET A 77 -3.43 -3.55 4.17
C MET A 77 -4.14 -4.90 4.31
N ARG A 78 -5.33 -4.93 4.89
CA ARG A 78 -6.15 -6.15 4.97
C ARG A 78 -6.46 -6.73 3.58
N HIS A 79 -6.83 -5.87 2.60
CA HIS A 79 -7.06 -6.30 1.23
C HIS A 79 -5.79 -6.91 0.61
N TYR A 80 -4.67 -6.20 0.68
CA TYR A 80 -3.40 -6.71 0.15
C TYR A 80 -2.99 -8.01 0.83
N TYR A 81 -3.02 -8.04 2.18
CA TYR A 81 -2.65 -9.22 2.94
C TYR A 81 -3.48 -10.45 2.51
N SER A 82 -4.80 -10.30 2.44
CA SER A 82 -5.69 -11.39 2.01
C SER A 82 -5.36 -11.89 0.60
N ILE A 83 -5.18 -10.96 -0.36
CA ILE A 83 -4.94 -11.35 -1.75
C ILE A 83 -3.55 -11.98 -1.92
N PHE A 84 -2.49 -11.42 -1.31
CA PHE A 84 -1.16 -12.03 -1.33
C PHE A 84 -1.14 -13.41 -0.67
N HIS A 85 -1.88 -13.58 0.42
CA HIS A 85 -2.03 -14.86 1.11
C HIS A 85 -2.65 -15.93 0.20
N ASP A 86 -3.63 -15.56 -0.64
CA ASP A 86 -4.25 -16.48 -1.62
C ASP A 86 -3.24 -17.01 -2.65
N TYR A 87 -2.13 -16.30 -2.87
CA TYR A 87 -1.00 -16.73 -3.71
C TYR A 87 0.15 -17.37 -2.92
N GLY A 88 -0.03 -17.65 -1.64
CA GLY A 88 1.04 -18.17 -0.77
C GLY A 88 2.17 -17.17 -0.51
N MET A 89 1.96 -15.89 -0.80
CA MET A 89 2.95 -14.83 -0.66
C MET A 89 2.76 -14.04 0.64
N ARG A 90 3.86 -13.51 1.15
CA ARG A 90 3.86 -12.61 2.30
C ARG A 90 4.06 -11.18 1.87
N CYS A 91 3.41 -10.24 2.53
CA CYS A 91 3.64 -8.82 2.35
C CYS A 91 3.81 -8.10 3.69
N ALA A 92 4.50 -6.96 3.68
CA ALA A 92 4.71 -6.14 4.86
C ALA A 92 4.48 -4.66 4.53
N GLN A 93 3.85 -3.94 5.45
CA GLN A 93 3.70 -2.50 5.34
C GLN A 93 5.01 -1.81 5.73
N VAL A 94 5.47 -0.88 4.90
CA VAL A 94 6.59 0.01 5.21
C VAL A 94 6.07 1.45 5.18
N LEU A 95 6.13 2.12 6.32
CA LEU A 95 5.77 3.52 6.46
C LEU A 95 7.02 4.37 6.26
N ALA A 96 7.01 5.21 5.23
CA ALA A 96 8.12 6.09 4.89
C ALA A 96 7.71 7.56 5.06
N THR A 97 8.62 8.35 5.62
CA THR A 97 8.50 9.80 5.76
C THR A 97 9.52 10.53 4.89
N LYS A 98 9.38 11.83 4.70
CA LYS A 98 10.38 12.63 3.99
C LYS A 98 11.79 12.50 4.58
N ARG A 99 11.88 12.28 5.89
CA ARG A 99 13.16 12.14 6.60
C ARG A 99 13.92 10.88 6.16
N ASP A 100 13.20 9.82 5.82
CA ASP A 100 13.78 8.54 5.42
C ASP A 100 14.41 8.59 4.02
N PHE A 101 14.14 9.64 3.25
CA PHE A 101 14.76 9.88 1.94
C PHE A 101 15.96 10.85 2.01
N ALA A 102 16.15 11.55 3.13
CA ALA A 102 17.30 12.42 3.31
C ALA A 102 18.58 11.59 3.55
N PRO A 103 19.76 12.02 3.03
CA PRO A 103 21.01 11.32 3.29
C PRO A 103 21.28 11.15 4.80
N GLY A 104 21.73 9.96 5.21
CA GLY A 104 22.09 9.66 6.58
C GLY A 104 21.44 8.37 7.12
N LYS A 105 21.65 8.10 8.40
CA LYS A 105 21.30 6.84 9.08
C LYS A 105 19.84 6.39 8.89
N HIS A 106 18.88 7.32 8.80
CA HIS A 106 17.47 6.97 8.58
C HIS A 106 17.26 6.34 7.21
N ARG A 107 17.89 6.92 6.17
CA ARG A 107 17.84 6.38 4.81
C ARG A 107 18.51 5.00 4.74
N ASP A 108 19.68 4.85 5.38
CA ASP A 108 20.40 3.58 5.37
C ASP A 108 19.57 2.48 6.07
N ASN A 109 18.95 2.79 7.22
CA ASN A 109 18.06 1.87 7.91
C ASN A 109 16.84 1.50 7.04
N MET A 110 16.28 2.46 6.30
CA MET A 110 15.17 2.19 5.38
C MET A 110 15.59 1.27 4.25
N ILE A 111 16.74 1.52 3.61
CA ILE A 111 17.29 0.66 2.55
C ILE A 111 17.49 -0.76 3.10
N ASN A 112 18.16 -0.90 4.23
CA ASN A 112 18.41 -2.20 4.86
C ASN A 112 17.09 -2.95 5.16
N CYS A 113 16.05 -2.24 5.60
CA CYS A 113 14.73 -2.83 5.84
C CYS A 113 14.11 -3.38 4.55
N TYR A 114 14.13 -2.62 3.46
CA TYR A 114 13.61 -3.09 2.17
C TYR A 114 14.40 -4.29 1.65
N GLU A 115 15.73 -4.25 1.71
CA GLU A 115 16.60 -5.34 1.27
C GLU A 115 16.35 -6.61 2.09
N ALA A 116 16.23 -6.50 3.41
CA ALA A 116 15.92 -7.62 4.29
C ALA A 116 14.54 -8.23 3.98
N LEU A 117 13.50 -7.41 3.78
CA LEU A 117 12.17 -7.91 3.41
C LEU A 117 12.23 -8.68 2.08
N LEU A 118 12.89 -8.11 1.09
CA LEU A 118 13.01 -8.73 -0.24
C LEU A 118 13.82 -10.04 -0.18
N SER A 119 14.90 -10.10 0.59
CA SER A 119 15.69 -11.33 0.76
C SER A 119 14.91 -12.45 1.45
N GLU A 120 13.96 -12.12 2.31
CA GLU A 120 13.04 -13.06 2.95
C GLU A 120 11.82 -13.43 2.07
N GLY A 121 11.78 -12.99 0.83
CA GLY A 121 10.65 -13.21 -0.09
C GLY A 121 9.36 -12.52 0.37
N ILE A 122 9.46 -11.39 1.08
CA ILE A 122 8.33 -10.60 1.55
C ILE A 122 8.17 -9.40 0.63
N ILE A 123 6.96 -9.15 0.14
CA ILE A 123 6.65 -7.99 -0.71
C ILE A 123 6.48 -6.74 0.17
N PRO A 124 7.40 -5.75 0.10
CA PRO A 124 7.22 -4.50 0.80
C PRO A 124 6.12 -3.67 0.14
N ILE A 125 5.18 -3.17 0.93
CA ILE A 125 4.13 -2.25 0.51
C ILE A 125 4.40 -0.90 1.18
N ALA A 126 4.91 0.05 0.39
CA ALA A 126 5.17 1.41 0.83
C ALA A 126 3.91 2.28 0.71
N ASN A 127 3.67 3.11 1.72
CA ASN A 127 2.61 4.11 1.71
C ASN A 127 3.06 5.37 2.43
#